data_cffe3b36f4c2601adad24de25b94e527
#
_entry.id   cffe3b36f4c2601adad24de25b94e527
#
_cell.length_a   1.000
_cell.length_b   1.000
_cell.length_c   1.000
_cell.angle_alpha   90.00
_cell.angle_beta   90.00
_cell.angle_gamma   90.00
#
_symmetry.space_group_name_H-M   'P 1'
#
loop_
_entity.id
_entity.type
_entity.pdbx_description
1 polymer ?
#
loop_
_entity_poly.entity_id
_entity_poly.type
_entity_poly.pdbx_seq_one_letter_code
_entity_poly.pdbx_strand_id
1 'polypeptide(L)'
;MPGKLAPGRPADPQPAAVLVPKQLWTVDAALLPGSPVSDIAELTAAASAAVRAGGGTVLESSHVVFPNGAVTLVLILAESHLAIHTWPEENLIAVDLFSCGAIAAERVASELITALRLADPQVRRMERGTPRR
;
A
#
# COMPACT_ATOMS: atom_id res chain seq x y z
N MET A 1 -0.15 -14.93 2.13
CA MET A 1 0.73 -15.88 1.41
C MET A 1 -0.07 -17.07 0.99
N PRO A 2 0.04 -17.44 -0.24
CA PRO A 2 -0.56 -18.69 -0.64
C PRO A 2 0.06 -19.84 0.16
N GLY A 3 -0.67 -20.89 0.34
CA GLY A 3 -0.17 -22.08 0.97
C GLY A 3 0.99 -22.70 0.20
N LYS A 4 1.66 -23.63 0.84
CA LYS A 4 2.76 -24.34 0.20
C LYS A 4 2.24 -25.12 -1.00
N LEU A 5 3.02 -25.13 -2.06
CA LEU A 5 2.77 -26.05 -3.16
C LEU A 5 2.93 -27.49 -2.69
N ALA A 6 2.14 -28.38 -3.25
CA ALA A 6 2.26 -29.80 -2.92
C ALA A 6 3.68 -30.28 -3.25
N PRO A 7 4.37 -30.97 -2.30
CA PRO A 7 5.72 -31.47 -2.54
C PRO A 7 5.73 -32.43 -3.73
N GLY A 8 6.77 -32.34 -4.54
CA GLY A 8 7.00 -33.25 -5.64
C GLY A 8 6.13 -33.08 -6.88
N ARG A 9 5.26 -32.12 -6.88
CA ARG A 9 4.48 -31.81 -8.09
C ARG A 9 5.30 -30.94 -9.02
N PRO A 10 5.70 -31.43 -10.20
CA PRO A 10 6.37 -30.57 -11.16
C PRO A 10 5.41 -29.48 -11.65
N ALA A 11 5.93 -28.30 -11.86
CA ALA A 11 5.16 -27.26 -12.49
C ALA A 11 4.88 -27.64 -13.93
N ASP A 12 3.68 -27.36 -14.43
CA ASP A 12 3.38 -27.51 -15.84
C ASP A 12 4.31 -26.60 -16.66
N PRO A 13 4.67 -27.00 -17.89
CA PRO A 13 5.43 -26.13 -18.76
C PRO A 13 4.70 -24.79 -18.90
N GLN A 14 5.38 -23.70 -18.55
CA GLN A 14 4.82 -22.37 -18.69
C GLN A 14 5.22 -21.78 -20.01
N PRO A 15 4.33 -21.01 -20.65
CA PRO A 15 4.78 -20.19 -21.79
C PRO A 15 5.89 -19.26 -21.31
N ALA A 16 6.64 -18.68 -22.22
CA ALA A 16 7.69 -17.72 -21.88
C ALA A 16 7.16 -16.75 -20.81
N ALA A 17 7.87 -16.67 -19.71
CA ALA A 17 7.40 -15.91 -18.54
C ALA A 17 7.16 -14.46 -18.92
N VAL A 18 5.94 -13.98 -18.67
CA VAL A 18 5.65 -12.56 -18.68
C VAL A 18 6.09 -12.03 -17.32
N LEU A 19 7.10 -11.15 -17.32
CA LEU A 19 7.56 -10.54 -16.11
C LEU A 19 6.51 -9.54 -15.62
N VAL A 20 6.03 -9.75 -14.41
CA VAL A 20 5.08 -8.86 -13.79
C VAL A 20 5.86 -7.69 -13.20
N PRO A 21 5.55 -6.45 -13.57
CA PRO A 21 6.19 -5.29 -12.95
C PRO A 21 5.94 -5.27 -11.45
N LYS A 22 7.01 -4.99 -10.70
CA LYS A 22 6.95 -4.80 -9.26
C LYS A 22 7.45 -3.40 -8.97
N GLN A 23 6.69 -2.65 -8.22
CA GLN A 23 7.00 -1.26 -7.96
C GLN A 23 6.73 -0.91 -6.51
N LEU A 24 7.57 -0.07 -5.97
CA LEU A 24 7.31 0.60 -4.71
C LEU A 24 6.92 2.04 -5.01
N TRP A 25 5.73 2.40 -4.59
CA TRP A 25 5.24 3.77 -4.64
C TRP A 25 5.30 4.34 -3.25
N THR A 26 5.85 5.53 -3.10
CA THR A 26 5.90 6.22 -1.80
C THR A 26 5.23 7.58 -1.91
N VAL A 27 4.54 7.95 -0.84
CA VAL A 27 3.95 9.29 -0.69
C VAL A 27 4.38 9.84 0.64
N ASP A 28 5.09 10.95 0.62
CA ASP A 28 5.41 11.72 1.81
C ASP A 28 4.62 13.04 1.73
N ALA A 29 3.92 13.39 2.79
CA ALA A 29 3.04 14.55 2.75
C ALA A 29 2.81 15.13 4.14
N ALA A 30 2.35 16.36 4.18
CA ALA A 30 1.74 16.94 5.35
C ALA A 30 0.23 16.69 5.32
N LEU A 31 -0.45 16.99 6.41
CA LEU A 31 -1.88 16.77 6.56
C LEU A 31 -2.61 18.11 6.56
N LEU A 32 -3.65 18.22 5.74
CA LEU A 32 -4.55 19.37 5.80
C LEU A 32 -5.49 19.22 7.00
N PRO A 33 -6.05 20.33 7.51
CA PRO A 33 -7.07 20.25 8.53
C PRO A 33 -8.23 19.35 8.11
N GLY A 34 -8.73 18.56 9.05
CA GLY A 34 -9.83 17.64 8.78
C GLY A 34 -9.40 16.29 8.22
N SER A 35 -8.09 16.05 8.11
CA SER A 35 -7.61 14.71 7.71
C SER A 35 -8.08 13.66 8.73
N PRO A 36 -8.56 12.49 8.25
CA PRO A 36 -9.06 11.45 9.13
C PRO A 36 -7.99 10.55 9.75
N VAL A 37 -6.71 10.89 9.62
CA VAL A 37 -5.62 9.97 10.01
C VAL A 37 -5.53 9.72 11.50
N SER A 38 -6.16 10.53 12.34
CA SER A 38 -6.17 10.32 13.79
C SER A 38 -7.23 9.33 14.23
N ASP A 39 -8.16 8.98 13.38
CA ASP A 39 -9.18 7.96 13.64
C ASP A 39 -8.83 6.69 12.87
N ILE A 40 -8.40 5.66 13.60
CA ILE A 40 -7.92 4.43 12.96
C ILE A 40 -8.98 3.74 12.12
N ALA A 41 -10.23 3.80 12.53
CA ALA A 41 -11.32 3.19 11.76
C ALA A 41 -11.54 3.93 10.45
N GLU A 42 -11.54 5.27 10.47
CA GLU A 42 -11.67 6.08 9.26
C GLU A 42 -10.45 5.93 8.36
N LEU A 43 -9.26 5.93 8.92
CA LEU A 43 -8.03 5.73 8.16
C LEU A 43 -8.04 4.38 7.45
N THR A 44 -8.39 3.31 8.18
CA THR A 44 -8.44 1.96 7.60
C THR A 44 -9.49 1.89 6.49
N ALA A 45 -10.65 2.48 6.69
CA ALA A 45 -11.71 2.50 5.69
C ALA A 45 -11.28 3.27 4.43
N ALA A 46 -10.66 4.43 4.61
CA ALA A 46 -10.18 5.25 3.48
C ALA A 46 -9.08 4.54 2.69
N ALA A 47 -8.12 3.95 3.40
CA ALA A 47 -7.03 3.21 2.78
C ALA A 47 -7.56 1.99 2.00
N SER A 48 -8.48 1.24 2.59
CA SER A 48 -9.08 0.08 1.94
C SER A 48 -9.88 0.49 0.69
N ALA A 49 -10.63 1.58 0.76
CA ALA A 49 -11.38 2.09 -0.38
C ALA A 49 -10.44 2.53 -1.52
N ALA A 50 -9.32 3.18 -1.18
CA ALA A 50 -8.33 3.59 -2.17
C ALA A 50 -7.73 2.39 -2.90
N VAL A 51 -7.37 1.34 -2.16
CA VAL A 51 -6.85 0.10 -2.75
C VAL A 51 -7.88 -0.50 -3.71
N ARG A 52 -9.12 -0.60 -3.29
CA ARG A 52 -10.19 -1.15 -4.14
C ARG A 52 -10.43 -0.30 -5.38
N ALA A 53 -10.35 1.02 -5.26
CA ALA A 53 -10.49 1.92 -6.41
C ALA A 53 -9.42 1.68 -7.46
N GLY A 54 -8.24 1.24 -7.06
CA GLY A 54 -7.16 0.85 -7.96
C GLY A 54 -7.22 -0.61 -8.41
N GLY A 55 -8.30 -1.32 -8.08
CA GLY A 55 -8.46 -2.73 -8.46
C GLY A 55 -7.75 -3.71 -7.54
N GLY A 56 -7.25 -3.26 -6.38
CA GLY A 56 -6.58 -4.13 -5.43
C GLY A 56 -7.56 -4.85 -4.51
N THR A 57 -7.06 -5.89 -3.87
CA THR A 57 -7.84 -6.73 -2.95
C THR A 57 -7.20 -6.70 -1.56
N VAL A 58 -7.93 -6.21 -0.58
CA VAL A 58 -7.49 -6.21 0.81
C VAL A 58 -7.76 -7.56 1.43
N LEU A 59 -6.72 -8.24 1.89
CA LEU A 59 -6.84 -9.56 2.52
C LEU A 59 -6.88 -9.44 4.04
N GLU A 60 -6.12 -8.50 4.62
CA GLU A 60 -5.97 -8.37 6.05
C GLU A 60 -5.50 -6.97 6.39
N SER A 61 -5.85 -6.50 7.59
CA SER A 61 -5.32 -5.24 8.12
C SER A 61 -4.79 -5.43 9.53
N SER A 62 -3.73 -4.70 9.85
CA SER A 62 -3.15 -4.66 11.19
C SER A 62 -2.68 -3.25 11.50
N HIS A 63 -2.78 -2.85 12.76
CA HIS A 63 -2.38 -1.51 13.13
C HIS A 63 -1.88 -1.43 14.57
N VAL A 64 -1.14 -0.35 14.84
CA VAL A 64 -0.78 0.07 16.19
C VAL A 64 -1.05 1.57 16.29
N VAL A 65 -1.70 1.96 17.38
CA VAL A 65 -1.83 3.38 17.73
C VAL A 65 -0.91 3.63 18.92
N PHE A 66 0.04 4.53 18.73
CA PHE A 66 1.01 4.86 19.78
C PHE A 66 0.45 5.90 20.75
N PRO A 67 1.05 6.02 21.98
CA PRO A 67 0.52 6.93 22.99
C PRO A 67 0.41 8.41 22.55
N ASN A 68 1.27 8.85 21.64
CA ASN A 68 1.23 10.21 21.10
C ASN A 68 0.23 10.39 19.96
N GLY A 69 -0.54 9.35 19.64
CA GLY A 69 -1.49 9.37 18.53
C GLY A 69 -0.91 8.98 17.18
N ALA A 70 0.40 8.71 17.10
CA ALA A 70 0.98 8.20 15.87
C ALA A 70 0.39 6.82 15.54
N VAL A 71 0.32 6.53 14.25
CA VAL A 71 -0.29 5.28 13.77
C VAL A 71 0.68 4.58 12.82
N THR A 72 0.72 3.27 12.93
CA THR A 72 1.21 2.39 11.88
C THR A 72 0.06 1.50 11.45
N LEU A 73 -0.32 1.58 10.18
CA LEU A 73 -1.35 0.73 9.58
C LEU A 73 -0.73 -0.04 8.43
N VAL A 74 -0.99 -1.34 8.38
CA VAL A 74 -0.57 -2.18 7.24
C VAL A 74 -1.77 -2.92 6.71
N LEU A 75 -1.99 -2.81 5.41
CA LEU A 75 -2.96 -3.63 4.69
C LEU A 75 -2.18 -4.66 3.88
N ILE A 76 -2.50 -5.92 4.12
CA ILE A 76 -1.98 -7.02 3.30
C ILE A 76 -2.91 -7.17 2.11
N LEU A 77 -2.32 -7.09 0.93
CA LEU A 77 -3.07 -7.13 -0.32
C LEU A 77 -2.74 -8.39 -1.08
N ALA A 78 -3.66 -8.85 -1.90
CA ALA A 78 -3.37 -9.93 -2.83
C ALA A 78 -2.20 -9.55 -3.75
N GLU A 79 -2.01 -8.26 -4.01
CA GLU A 79 -0.99 -7.69 -4.88
C GLU A 79 0.27 -7.22 -4.15
N SER A 80 0.32 -7.25 -2.86
CA SER A 80 1.44 -7.04 -1.95
C SER A 80 1.04 -6.35 -0.64
N HIS A 81 1.30 -5.05 -0.45
CA HIS A 81 0.91 -4.37 0.78
C HIS A 81 0.84 -2.85 0.63
N LEU A 82 0.08 -2.24 1.52
CA LEU A 82 0.06 -0.80 1.75
C LEU A 82 0.39 -0.54 3.20
N ALA A 83 1.37 0.32 3.47
CA ALA A 83 1.73 0.71 4.83
C ALA A 83 1.60 2.22 4.99
N ILE A 84 1.04 2.65 6.11
CA ILE A 84 0.87 4.06 6.44
C ILE A 84 1.47 4.31 7.81
N HIS A 85 2.29 5.36 7.90
CA HIS A 85 2.91 5.81 9.13
C HIS A 85 2.63 7.29 9.33
N THR A 86 2.30 7.69 10.56
CA THR A 86 2.07 9.10 10.88
C THR A 86 2.98 9.56 12.01
N TRP A 87 3.36 10.84 11.94
CA TRP A 87 4.09 11.56 12.99
C TRP A 87 3.31 12.83 13.29
N PRO A 88 2.35 12.80 14.24
CA PRO A 88 1.51 13.97 14.52
C PRO A 88 2.29 15.23 14.89
N GLU A 89 3.37 15.08 15.64
CA GLU A 89 4.20 16.20 16.08
C GLU A 89 4.94 16.88 14.94
N GLU A 90 5.11 16.20 13.82
CA GLU A 90 5.75 16.73 12.63
C GLU A 90 4.74 17.04 11.52
N ASN A 91 3.47 16.81 11.76
CA ASN A 91 2.42 16.90 10.75
C ASN A 91 2.77 16.12 9.49
N LEU A 92 3.26 14.89 9.67
CA LEU A 92 3.84 14.10 8.59
C LEU A 92 3.13 12.77 8.47
N ILE A 93 2.90 12.36 7.23
CA ILE A 93 2.47 11.02 6.86
C ILE A 93 3.42 10.45 5.81
N ALA A 94 3.74 9.18 5.95
CA ALA A 94 4.48 8.43 4.94
C ALA A 94 3.68 7.19 4.55
N VAL A 95 3.52 6.99 3.25
CA VAL A 95 2.77 5.86 2.70
C VAL A 95 3.67 5.08 1.76
N ASP A 96 3.69 3.75 1.93
CA ASP A 96 4.37 2.84 1.03
C ASP A 96 3.33 1.91 0.42
N LEU A 97 3.30 1.86 -0.90
CA LEU A 97 2.52 0.88 -1.64
C LEU A 97 3.46 0.04 -2.48
N PHE A 98 3.66 -1.21 -2.06
CA PHE A 98 4.38 -2.17 -2.88
C PHE A 98 3.34 -2.90 -3.73
N SER A 99 3.47 -2.77 -5.04
CA SER A 99 2.50 -3.35 -5.96
C SER A 99 3.16 -4.33 -6.92
N CYS A 100 2.43 -5.37 -7.24
CA CYS A 100 2.79 -6.24 -8.35
C CYS A 100 1.54 -6.55 -9.16
N GLY A 101 1.69 -6.56 -10.49
CA GLY A 101 0.62 -6.96 -11.39
C GLY A 101 -0.46 -5.92 -11.61
N ALA A 102 -1.71 -6.34 -11.40
CA ALA A 102 -2.86 -5.65 -11.96
C ALA A 102 -3.37 -4.42 -11.19
N ILE A 103 -2.83 -4.15 -10.02
CA ILE A 103 -3.27 -2.98 -9.26
C ILE A 103 -2.81 -1.68 -9.93
N ALA A 104 -3.72 -0.73 -10.08
CA ALA A 104 -3.39 0.59 -10.59
C ALA A 104 -2.84 1.46 -9.42
N ALA A 105 -1.54 1.34 -9.16
CA ALA A 105 -0.91 1.99 -8.01
C ALA A 105 -1.05 3.51 -8.04
N GLU A 106 -0.97 4.12 -9.23
CA GLU A 106 -1.16 5.56 -9.37
C GLU A 106 -2.56 5.99 -8.93
N ARG A 107 -3.58 5.20 -9.23
CA ARG A 107 -4.95 5.47 -8.82
C ARG A 107 -5.09 5.34 -7.30
N VAL A 108 -4.45 4.33 -6.70
CA VAL A 108 -4.45 4.17 -5.24
C VAL A 108 -3.83 5.39 -4.58
N ALA A 109 -2.67 5.84 -5.06
CA ALA A 109 -2.00 7.02 -4.51
C ALA A 109 -2.88 8.27 -4.63
N SER A 110 -3.48 8.49 -5.78
CA SER A 110 -4.38 9.62 -6.03
C SER A 110 -5.59 9.61 -5.09
N GLU A 111 -6.21 8.46 -4.91
CA GLU A 111 -7.36 8.31 -4.01
C GLU A 111 -6.96 8.57 -2.56
N LEU A 112 -5.80 8.10 -2.13
CA LEU A 112 -5.29 8.37 -0.77
C LEU A 112 -5.04 9.86 -0.55
N ILE A 113 -4.41 10.53 -1.49
CA ILE A 113 -4.13 11.96 -1.39
C ILE A 113 -5.42 12.75 -1.17
N THR A 114 -6.47 12.42 -1.91
CA THR A 114 -7.76 13.07 -1.77
C THR A 114 -8.45 12.70 -0.46
N ALA A 115 -8.57 11.41 -0.18
CA ALA A 115 -9.34 10.92 0.97
C ALA A 115 -8.70 11.29 2.31
N LEU A 116 -7.38 11.30 2.38
CA LEU A 116 -6.66 11.62 3.60
C LEU A 116 -6.32 13.11 3.72
N ARG A 117 -6.71 13.92 2.74
CA ARG A 117 -6.47 15.37 2.71
C ARG A 117 -4.99 15.69 2.89
N LEU A 118 -4.17 15.17 1.99
CA LEU A 118 -2.71 15.33 2.05
C LEU A 118 -2.29 16.63 1.37
N ALA A 119 -1.33 17.33 2.00
CA ALA A 119 -0.75 18.58 1.51
C ALA A 119 0.67 18.32 0.98
N ASP A 120 1.00 18.96 -0.12
CA ASP A 120 2.33 18.88 -0.74
C ASP A 120 2.83 17.44 -0.92
N PRO A 121 2.03 16.55 -1.50
CA PRO A 121 2.43 15.16 -1.61
C PRO A 121 3.64 15.01 -2.53
N GLN A 122 4.66 14.33 -2.01
CA GLN A 122 5.83 13.91 -2.79
C GLN A 122 5.64 12.46 -3.15
N VAL A 123 5.30 12.21 -4.40
CA VAL A 123 5.05 10.85 -4.90
C VAL A 123 6.28 10.38 -5.66
N ARG A 124 6.78 9.22 -5.27
CA ARG A 124 7.93 8.60 -5.93
C ARG A 124 7.62 7.17 -6.29
N ARG A 125 8.28 6.69 -7.32
CA ARG A 125 8.13 5.31 -7.78
C ARG A 125 9.50 4.70 -7.99
N MET A 126 9.67 3.46 -7.54
CA MET A 126 10.89 2.69 -7.71
C MET A 126 10.56 1.31 -8.27
N GLU A 127 11.25 0.91 -9.31
CA GLU A 127 11.15 -0.45 -9.81
C GLU A 127 11.81 -1.40 -8.81
N ARG A 128 11.17 -2.53 -8.56
CA ARG A 128 11.63 -3.52 -7.60
C ARG A 128 11.55 -4.91 -8.20
N GLY A 129 12.26 -5.84 -7.56
CA GLY A 129 12.12 -7.25 -7.88
C GLY A 129 12.51 -7.61 -9.31
N THR A 130 13.47 -6.89 -9.89
CA THR A 130 13.99 -7.26 -11.20
C THR A 130 14.74 -8.58 -11.10
N PRO A 131 14.44 -9.55 -11.97
CA PRO A 131 15.15 -10.82 -11.93
C PRO A 131 16.66 -10.63 -12.07
N ARG A 132 17.41 -11.37 -11.24
CA ARG A 132 18.87 -11.35 -11.26
C ARG A 132 19.36 -12.44 -12.20
N ARG A 133 20.47 -12.15 -12.87
CA ARG A 133 21.11 -13.10 -13.78
C ARG A 133 22.26 -13.80 -13.09
#